data_ae7ed693bb99acda35f85b0689f1da2a
#
_entry.id   ae7ed693bb99acda35f85b0689f1da2a
#
_cell.length_a   1.000
_cell.length_b   1.000
_cell.length_c   1.000
_cell.angle_alpha   90.00
_cell.angle_beta   90.00
_cell.angle_gamma   90.00
#
_symmetry.space_group_name_H-M   'P 1'
#
loop_
_entity.id
_entity.type
_entity.pdbx_description
1 polymer ?
#
loop_
_entity_poly.entity_id
_entity_poly.type
_entity_poly.pdbx_seq_one_letter_code
_entity_poly.pdbx_strand_id
1 'polypeptide(L)'
;MGGRSGEHDISLQSGAAALAQLPKGEFDAFPVVIGRDGAWKIADEEPAPLADGLRSVLRRGVDVAFLAMHGPEGEDGRMQSLFDLVDLPYTGSDPYASSLAMNKPIAKQVYRQHGIPVADDLVLRRDAWLDDSVGVVRTLVERFQAPWVLKTPKLGSSVGLHVLHEKDRLRDVLEELFALDNVVMAEEFVAGRELTGGVLDGKAWGATLALPLVEVTPVDEPYFNFKAKYTVGAAREVCPAPVAPELTARIQRLSVRAHVALGCRGFSRTDFILTEDGRPIALETNTIPGLTETSLLPQAAAEAGICFPDLVAGMVRSAL
;
A
#
# COMPACT_ATOMS: atom_id res chain seq x y z
N MET A 1 5.49 -13.75 5.81
CA MET A 1 4.94 -13.69 4.45
C MET A 1 3.65 -14.51 4.34
N GLY A 2 2.85 -14.37 3.27
CA GLY A 2 1.55 -15.03 3.12
C GLY A 2 0.42 -14.23 3.78
N GLY A 3 -0.43 -14.87 4.56
CA GLY A 3 -1.58 -14.26 5.24
C GLY A 3 -2.92 -14.65 4.63
N ARG A 4 -4.03 -14.24 5.27
CA ARG A 4 -5.39 -14.60 4.85
C ARG A 4 -5.98 -13.67 3.80
N SER A 5 -5.29 -12.57 3.47
CA SER A 5 -5.77 -11.59 2.51
C SER A 5 -5.81 -12.13 1.07
N GLY A 6 -6.51 -11.43 0.18
CA GLY A 6 -6.48 -11.70 -1.27
C GLY A 6 -5.10 -11.54 -1.90
N GLU A 7 -4.16 -10.87 -1.20
CA GLU A 7 -2.79 -10.62 -1.65
C GLU A 7 -1.77 -11.66 -1.13
N HIS A 8 -2.27 -12.84 -0.69
CA HIS A 8 -1.45 -13.93 -0.16
C HIS A 8 -0.28 -14.32 -1.06
N ASP A 9 -0.53 -14.56 -2.34
CA ASP A 9 0.48 -15.04 -3.27
C ASP A 9 1.55 -13.96 -3.56
N ILE A 10 1.14 -12.71 -3.61
CA ILE A 10 2.07 -11.56 -3.74
C ILE A 10 2.94 -11.42 -2.49
N SER A 11 2.35 -11.62 -1.31
CA SER A 11 3.06 -11.63 -0.03
C SER A 11 4.10 -12.75 0.03
N LEU A 12 3.79 -13.93 -0.50
CA LEU A 12 4.76 -15.04 -0.63
C LEU A 12 5.91 -14.68 -1.56
N GLN A 13 5.62 -14.10 -2.72
CA GLN A 13 6.64 -13.68 -3.69
C GLN A 13 7.57 -12.61 -3.10
N SER A 14 7.02 -11.57 -2.48
CA SER A 14 7.80 -10.51 -1.83
C SER A 14 8.67 -11.06 -0.71
N GLY A 15 8.11 -11.91 0.15
CA GLY A 15 8.87 -12.51 1.25
C GLY A 15 9.96 -13.45 0.80
N ALA A 16 9.69 -14.27 -0.23
CA ALA A 16 10.70 -15.16 -0.81
C ALA A 16 11.83 -14.38 -1.49
N ALA A 17 11.50 -13.31 -2.24
CA ALA A 17 12.47 -12.46 -2.88
C ALA A 17 13.38 -11.75 -1.84
N ALA A 18 12.78 -11.16 -0.80
CA ALA A 18 13.54 -10.51 0.27
C ALA A 18 14.46 -11.52 1.01
N LEU A 19 13.93 -12.69 1.37
CA LEU A 19 14.72 -13.74 2.04
C LEU A 19 15.90 -14.20 1.21
N ALA A 20 15.74 -14.36 -0.10
CA ALA A 20 16.78 -14.79 -1.01
C ALA A 20 17.92 -13.76 -1.15
N GLN A 21 17.63 -12.48 -0.94
CA GLN A 21 18.57 -11.37 -1.14
C GLN A 21 19.21 -10.87 0.16
N LEU A 22 18.71 -11.29 1.33
CA LEU A 22 19.36 -10.95 2.60
C LEU A 22 20.80 -11.48 2.65
N PRO A 23 21.82 -10.64 2.96
CA PRO A 23 23.21 -11.05 3.06
C PRO A 23 23.42 -12.12 4.15
N LYS A 24 23.70 -13.36 3.75
CA LYS A 24 23.86 -14.53 4.66
C LYS A 24 25.02 -14.40 5.64
N GLY A 25 25.99 -13.52 5.38
CA GLY A 25 27.08 -13.23 6.31
C GLY A 25 26.73 -12.28 7.45
N GLU A 26 25.56 -11.63 7.36
CA GLU A 26 25.08 -10.65 8.34
C GLU A 26 23.80 -11.12 9.04
N PHE A 27 22.93 -11.82 8.30
CA PHE A 27 21.60 -12.22 8.79
C PHE A 27 21.44 -13.74 8.74
N ASP A 28 21.01 -14.32 9.87
CA ASP A 28 20.51 -15.70 9.94
C ASP A 28 18.98 -15.66 9.87
N ALA A 29 18.45 -15.76 8.65
CA ALA A 29 17.05 -15.56 8.37
C ALA A 29 16.34 -16.86 7.99
N PHE A 30 15.13 -17.05 8.51
CA PHE A 30 14.27 -18.17 8.17
C PHE A 30 12.86 -17.70 7.80
N PRO A 31 12.13 -18.44 6.94
CA PRO A 31 10.79 -18.07 6.52
C PRO A 31 9.77 -18.38 7.63
N VAL A 32 8.81 -17.44 7.82
CA VAL A 32 7.56 -17.69 8.51
C VAL A 32 6.45 -17.47 7.47
N VAL A 33 5.75 -18.55 7.12
CA VAL A 33 4.65 -18.54 6.15
C VAL A 33 3.33 -18.65 6.89
N ILE A 34 2.44 -17.67 6.71
CA ILE A 34 1.08 -17.69 7.24
C ILE A 34 0.16 -18.18 6.13
N GLY A 35 -0.50 -19.29 6.36
CA GLY A 35 -1.45 -19.89 5.41
C GLY A 35 -2.71 -19.04 5.25
N ARG A 36 -3.52 -19.36 4.22
CA ARG A 36 -4.85 -18.74 4.01
C ARG A 36 -5.84 -19.09 5.12
N ASP A 37 -5.61 -20.17 5.84
CA ASP A 37 -6.33 -20.60 7.04
C ASP A 37 -5.85 -19.90 8.32
N GLY A 38 -4.76 -19.13 8.25
CA GLY A 38 -4.12 -18.43 9.36
C GLY A 38 -3.12 -19.29 10.15
N ALA A 39 -2.84 -20.52 9.73
CA ALA A 39 -1.80 -21.35 10.34
C ALA A 39 -0.40 -20.83 10.01
N TRP A 40 0.50 -20.88 10.98
CA TRP A 40 1.89 -20.41 10.85
C TRP A 40 2.81 -21.61 10.62
N LYS A 41 3.51 -21.60 9.50
CA LYS A 41 4.60 -22.55 9.20
C LYS A 41 5.94 -21.83 9.36
N ILE A 42 6.77 -22.30 10.30
CA ILE A 42 8.07 -21.69 10.64
C ILE A 42 9.18 -22.61 10.12
N ALA A 43 9.91 -22.15 9.13
CA ALA A 43 10.96 -22.93 8.46
C ALA A 43 10.43 -24.33 8.05
N ASP A 44 11.01 -25.40 8.62
CA ASP A 44 10.64 -26.80 8.32
C ASP A 44 9.63 -27.39 9.33
N GLU A 45 9.08 -26.58 10.26
CA GLU A 45 8.08 -27.04 11.22
C GLU A 45 6.73 -27.28 10.55
N GLU A 46 5.91 -28.15 11.16
CA GLU A 46 4.52 -28.32 10.73
C GLU A 46 3.70 -27.07 11.01
N PRO A 47 2.71 -26.74 10.17
CA PRO A 47 1.85 -25.59 10.38
C PRO A 47 1.11 -25.69 11.74
N ALA A 48 1.09 -24.59 12.48
CA ALA A 48 0.49 -24.51 13.81
C ALA A 48 -0.44 -23.28 13.94
N PRO A 49 -1.39 -23.27 14.87
CA PRO A 49 -2.19 -22.08 15.18
C PRO A 49 -1.30 -20.89 15.56
N LEU A 50 -1.80 -19.66 15.34
CA LEU A 50 -1.08 -18.40 15.60
C LEU A 50 -0.35 -18.39 16.93
N ALA A 51 -0.99 -18.81 18.04
CA ALA A 51 -0.38 -18.76 19.38
C ALA A 51 0.84 -19.67 19.52
N ASP A 52 0.80 -20.86 18.89
CA ASP A 52 1.92 -21.82 18.91
C ASP A 52 3.02 -21.39 17.93
N GLY A 53 2.65 -20.89 16.77
CA GLY A 53 3.57 -20.31 15.82
C GLY A 53 4.33 -19.12 16.39
N LEU A 54 3.64 -18.17 17.00
CA LEU A 54 4.27 -17.03 17.67
C LEU A 54 5.22 -17.48 18.78
N ARG A 55 4.79 -18.44 19.60
CA ARG A 55 5.64 -19.03 20.65
C ARG A 55 6.92 -19.67 20.07
N SER A 56 6.81 -20.36 18.93
CA SER A 56 7.98 -20.94 18.24
C SER A 56 8.94 -19.85 17.76
N VAL A 57 8.45 -18.78 17.14
CA VAL A 57 9.26 -17.63 16.73
C VAL A 57 9.99 -17.01 17.93
N LEU A 58 9.29 -16.72 19.02
CA LEU A 58 9.89 -16.10 20.22
C LEU A 58 10.94 -16.99 20.90
N ARG A 59 10.73 -18.33 20.94
CA ARG A 59 11.71 -19.28 21.49
C ARG A 59 13.00 -19.38 20.67
N ARG A 60 12.99 -18.99 19.41
CA ARG A 60 14.18 -18.96 18.54
C ARG A 60 15.06 -17.74 18.80
N GLY A 61 14.62 -16.79 19.65
CA GLY A 61 15.38 -15.57 19.98
C GLY A 61 15.57 -14.66 18.77
N VAL A 62 14.48 -14.43 18.02
CA VAL A 62 14.49 -13.57 16.82
C VAL A 62 14.68 -12.11 17.23
N ASP A 63 15.66 -11.43 16.63
CA ASP A 63 15.94 -10.01 16.90
C ASP A 63 14.94 -9.08 16.20
N VAL A 64 14.46 -9.47 14.99
CA VAL A 64 13.57 -8.64 14.18
C VAL A 64 12.73 -9.49 13.21
N ALA A 65 11.47 -9.10 13.01
CA ALA A 65 10.60 -9.67 11.99
C ALA A 65 10.60 -8.80 10.73
N PHE A 66 10.96 -9.40 9.58
CA PHE A 66 10.79 -8.75 8.28
C PHE A 66 9.35 -8.96 7.80
N LEU A 67 8.57 -7.88 7.74
CA LEU A 67 7.19 -7.92 7.27
C LEU A 67 7.11 -7.80 5.75
N ALA A 68 6.67 -8.87 5.08
CA ALA A 68 6.36 -8.91 3.65
C ALA A 68 4.94 -9.48 3.46
N MET A 69 3.97 -8.81 4.09
CA MET A 69 2.55 -9.18 4.03
C MET A 69 1.76 -7.99 3.49
N HIS A 70 1.16 -8.17 2.32
CA HIS A 70 0.37 -7.13 1.65
C HIS A 70 -1.11 -7.22 1.99
N GLY A 71 -1.78 -6.07 1.98
CA GLY A 71 -3.19 -5.95 2.25
C GLY A 71 -3.58 -6.12 3.73
N PRO A 72 -4.86 -6.45 4.00
CA PRO A 72 -5.37 -6.66 5.36
C PRO A 72 -4.53 -7.65 6.17
N GLU A 73 -4.40 -7.40 7.46
CA GLU A 73 -3.55 -8.07 8.45
C GLU A 73 -2.06 -7.71 8.36
N GLY A 74 -1.52 -7.49 7.16
CA GLY A 74 -0.12 -7.08 6.96
C GLY A 74 0.09 -5.57 7.02
N GLU A 75 -0.76 -4.80 6.33
CA GLU A 75 -0.63 -3.34 6.17
C GLU A 75 -1.61 -2.53 7.02
N ASP A 76 -2.47 -3.15 7.81
CA ASP A 76 -3.51 -2.47 8.59
C ASP A 76 -3.20 -2.31 10.09
N GLY A 77 -1.99 -2.66 10.50
CA GLY A 77 -1.51 -2.52 11.87
C GLY A 77 -1.74 -3.74 12.78
N ARG A 78 -2.46 -4.77 12.32
CA ARG A 78 -2.75 -5.95 13.17
C ARG A 78 -1.51 -6.77 13.49
N MET A 79 -0.70 -7.08 12.49
CA MET A 79 0.53 -7.84 12.70
C MET A 79 1.54 -7.01 13.50
N GLN A 80 1.63 -5.71 13.22
CA GLN A 80 2.46 -4.78 13.94
C GLN A 80 2.07 -4.72 15.43
N SER A 81 0.76 -4.59 15.73
CA SER A 81 0.25 -4.62 17.11
C SER A 81 0.57 -5.94 17.84
N LEU A 82 0.49 -7.08 17.12
CA LEU A 82 0.86 -8.37 17.70
C LEU A 82 2.34 -8.39 18.11
N PHE A 83 3.22 -7.85 17.27
CA PHE A 83 4.65 -7.81 17.56
C PHE A 83 4.99 -6.79 18.65
N ASP A 84 4.32 -5.63 18.68
CA ASP A 84 4.46 -4.66 19.79
C ASP A 84 4.10 -5.27 21.16
N LEU A 85 3.03 -6.09 21.22
CA LEU A 85 2.59 -6.74 22.45
C LEU A 85 3.57 -7.80 23.00
N VAL A 86 4.49 -8.27 22.18
CA VAL A 86 5.50 -9.29 22.53
C VAL A 86 6.93 -8.75 22.46
N ASP A 87 7.09 -7.43 22.34
CA ASP A 87 8.37 -6.72 22.24
C ASP A 87 9.29 -7.25 21.12
N LEU A 88 8.70 -7.71 19.99
CA LEU A 88 9.44 -8.16 18.82
C LEU A 88 9.57 -7.01 17.81
N PRO A 89 10.79 -6.46 17.58
CA PRO A 89 11.03 -5.47 16.54
C PRO A 89 10.61 -5.98 15.14
N TYR A 90 10.17 -5.06 14.27
CA TYR A 90 9.77 -5.41 12.90
C TYR A 90 10.06 -4.27 11.92
N THR A 91 10.17 -4.62 10.64
CA THR A 91 10.42 -3.64 9.58
C THR A 91 9.16 -2.85 9.24
N GLY A 92 9.34 -1.56 8.89
CA GLY A 92 8.28 -0.69 8.38
C GLY A 92 7.51 0.05 9.48
N SER A 93 6.36 0.56 9.10
CA SER A 93 5.52 1.46 9.90
C SER A 93 4.87 0.75 11.08
N ASP A 94 4.59 1.51 12.13
CA ASP A 94 3.90 1.05 13.33
C ASP A 94 2.39 0.81 13.10
N PRO A 95 1.64 0.27 14.08
CA PRO A 95 0.21 0.00 13.92
C PRO A 95 -0.63 1.21 13.57
N TYR A 96 -0.29 2.38 14.13
CA TYR A 96 -1.07 3.61 13.92
C TYR A 96 -0.89 4.13 12.50
N ALA A 97 0.35 4.25 12.03
CA ALA A 97 0.66 4.68 10.68
C ALA A 97 0.10 3.72 9.64
N SER A 98 0.24 2.41 9.85
CA SER A 98 -0.30 1.35 8.98
C SER A 98 -1.83 1.44 8.89
N SER A 99 -2.52 1.57 10.02
CA SER A 99 -3.98 1.68 10.06
C SER A 99 -4.49 2.98 9.41
N LEU A 100 -3.79 4.12 9.63
CA LEU A 100 -4.12 5.40 9.00
C LEU A 100 -3.94 5.34 7.48
N ALA A 101 -2.81 4.82 7.00
CA ALA A 101 -2.50 4.71 5.58
C ALA A 101 -3.50 3.80 4.85
N MET A 102 -3.85 2.65 5.45
CA MET A 102 -4.82 1.71 4.88
C MET A 102 -6.24 2.31 4.77
N ASN A 103 -6.63 3.21 5.67
CA ASN A 103 -7.95 3.83 5.68
C ASN A 103 -7.97 5.10 4.79
N LYS A 104 -8.25 4.93 3.49
CA LYS A 104 -8.18 6.00 2.49
C LYS A 104 -8.91 7.29 2.87
N PRO A 105 -10.17 7.30 3.36
CA PRO A 105 -10.84 8.52 3.83
C PRO A 105 -10.06 9.24 4.94
N ILE A 106 -9.53 8.50 5.91
CA ILE A 106 -8.77 9.09 7.02
C ILE A 106 -7.41 9.59 6.53
N ALA A 107 -6.70 8.80 5.71
CA ALA A 107 -5.44 9.24 5.10
C ALA A 107 -5.60 10.54 4.32
N LYS A 108 -6.68 10.69 3.54
CA LYS A 108 -6.98 11.93 2.80
C LYS A 108 -7.27 13.12 3.72
N GLN A 109 -7.89 12.92 4.87
CA GLN A 109 -8.06 14.00 5.87
C GLN A 109 -6.70 14.46 6.41
N VAL A 110 -5.80 13.51 6.72
CA VAL A 110 -4.42 13.81 7.13
C VAL A 110 -3.68 14.55 6.02
N TYR A 111 -3.80 14.10 4.77
CA TYR A 111 -3.17 14.77 3.63
C TYR A 111 -3.63 16.21 3.47
N ARG A 112 -4.95 16.48 3.53
CA ARG A 112 -5.50 17.85 3.46
C ARG A 112 -4.96 18.74 4.57
N GLN A 113 -4.90 18.23 5.81
CA GLN A 113 -4.34 18.95 6.95
C GLN A 113 -2.87 19.34 6.75
N HIS A 114 -2.10 18.54 6.01
CA HIS A 114 -0.68 18.77 5.71
C HIS A 114 -0.43 19.40 4.32
N GLY A 115 -1.48 19.91 3.66
CA GLY A 115 -1.35 20.58 2.37
C GLY A 115 -0.90 19.66 1.23
N ILE A 116 -1.23 18.36 1.31
CA ILE A 116 -1.02 17.39 0.23
C ILE A 116 -2.30 17.37 -0.61
N PRO A 117 -2.24 17.67 -1.91
CA PRO A 117 -3.42 17.69 -2.75
C PRO A 117 -4.02 16.29 -2.91
N VAL A 118 -5.33 16.18 -2.76
CA VAL A 118 -6.13 14.97 -2.95
C VAL A 118 -7.39 15.29 -3.74
N ALA A 119 -7.95 14.32 -4.44
CA ALA A 119 -9.25 14.42 -5.06
C ALA A 119 -10.34 14.71 -4.02
N ASP A 120 -11.40 15.38 -4.42
CA ASP A 120 -12.57 15.56 -3.56
C ASP A 120 -13.27 14.20 -3.35
N ASP A 121 -13.80 13.97 -2.14
CA ASP A 121 -14.38 12.69 -1.78
C ASP A 121 -15.60 12.81 -0.89
N LEU A 122 -16.42 11.78 -0.92
CA LEU A 122 -17.61 11.60 -0.11
C LEU A 122 -17.60 10.20 0.52
N VAL A 123 -17.77 10.16 1.83
CA VAL A 123 -17.86 8.89 2.57
C VAL A 123 -19.34 8.51 2.69
N LEU A 124 -19.70 7.38 2.10
CA LEU A 124 -21.03 6.80 2.14
C LEU A 124 -21.06 5.67 3.18
N ARG A 125 -22.11 5.60 3.97
CA ARG A 125 -22.29 4.62 5.04
C ARG A 125 -23.43 3.68 4.72
N ARG A 126 -23.27 2.39 5.08
CA ARG A 126 -24.27 1.36 4.85
C ARG A 126 -25.58 1.62 5.58
N ASP A 127 -25.55 2.17 6.81
CA ASP A 127 -26.74 2.55 7.55
C ASP A 127 -27.58 3.61 6.79
N ALA A 128 -26.95 4.68 6.29
CA ALA A 128 -27.62 5.68 5.47
C ALA A 128 -28.14 5.10 4.13
N TRP A 129 -27.41 4.16 3.54
CA TRP A 129 -27.81 3.45 2.33
C TRP A 129 -29.08 2.62 2.55
N LEU A 130 -29.17 1.91 3.67
CA LEU A 130 -30.33 1.07 4.02
C LEU A 130 -31.56 1.92 4.38
N ASP A 131 -31.35 3.12 4.93
CA ASP A 131 -32.42 4.07 5.28
C ASP A 131 -32.97 4.79 4.04
N ASP A 132 -32.09 5.41 3.21
CA ASP A 132 -32.49 6.14 2.00
C ASP A 132 -31.47 5.97 0.86
N SER A 133 -31.52 4.85 0.16
CA SER A 133 -30.61 4.59 -0.98
C SER A 133 -30.78 5.59 -2.12
N VAL A 134 -31.98 6.15 -2.32
CA VAL A 134 -32.27 7.14 -3.36
C VAL A 134 -31.59 8.47 -2.99
N GLY A 135 -31.69 8.89 -1.73
CA GLY A 135 -31.03 10.09 -1.21
C GLY A 135 -29.51 9.98 -1.27
N VAL A 136 -28.94 8.82 -0.97
CA VAL A 136 -27.49 8.57 -1.10
C VAL A 136 -27.02 8.73 -2.54
N VAL A 137 -27.70 8.10 -3.51
CA VAL A 137 -27.37 8.27 -4.95
C VAL A 137 -27.54 9.72 -5.39
N ARG A 138 -28.60 10.41 -4.95
CA ARG A 138 -28.82 11.82 -5.26
C ARG A 138 -27.66 12.68 -4.74
N THR A 139 -27.28 12.52 -3.48
CA THR A 139 -26.15 13.26 -2.86
C THR A 139 -24.85 13.07 -3.65
N LEU A 140 -24.56 11.83 -4.07
CA LEU A 140 -23.37 11.51 -4.87
C LEU A 140 -23.40 12.24 -6.22
N VAL A 141 -24.51 12.17 -6.94
CA VAL A 141 -24.67 12.78 -8.27
C VAL A 141 -24.69 14.32 -8.22
N GLU A 142 -25.23 14.91 -7.14
CA GLU A 142 -25.18 16.35 -6.91
C GLU A 142 -23.76 16.83 -6.56
N ARG A 143 -22.96 15.97 -5.88
CA ARG A 143 -21.59 16.30 -5.49
C ARG A 143 -20.58 16.16 -6.63
N PHE A 144 -20.67 15.09 -7.43
CA PHE A 144 -19.70 14.77 -8.47
C PHE A 144 -20.38 14.51 -9.81
N GLN A 145 -19.72 14.95 -10.88
CA GLN A 145 -20.07 14.56 -12.25
C GLN A 145 -19.39 13.22 -12.61
N ALA A 146 -19.96 12.51 -13.58
CA ALA A 146 -19.32 11.31 -14.15
C ALA A 146 -17.96 11.66 -14.81
N PRO A 147 -16.98 10.77 -14.79
CA PRO A 147 -17.02 9.46 -14.16
C PRO A 147 -16.92 9.53 -12.63
N TRP A 148 -17.59 8.60 -11.95
CA TRP A 148 -17.48 8.45 -10.49
C TRP A 148 -16.51 7.33 -10.16
N VAL A 149 -15.61 7.58 -9.22
CA VAL A 149 -14.74 6.56 -8.64
C VAL A 149 -15.37 6.08 -7.33
N LEU A 150 -15.76 4.80 -7.29
CA LEU A 150 -16.32 4.17 -6.09
C LEU A 150 -15.38 3.08 -5.62
N LYS A 151 -15.07 3.05 -4.32
CA LYS A 151 -14.18 2.03 -3.76
C LYS A 151 -14.44 1.76 -2.29
N THR A 152 -14.10 0.54 -1.85
CA THR A 152 -14.02 0.22 -0.43
C THR A 152 -12.79 0.89 0.18
N PRO A 153 -12.88 1.46 1.41
CA PRO A 153 -11.80 2.27 1.97
C PRO A 153 -10.55 1.49 2.38
N LYS A 154 -10.69 0.19 2.71
CA LYS A 154 -9.65 -0.60 3.38
C LYS A 154 -9.13 -1.80 2.58
N LEU A 155 -9.60 -1.98 1.36
CA LEU A 155 -9.08 -3.04 0.50
C LEU A 155 -7.94 -2.50 -0.37
N GLY A 156 -6.90 -3.32 -0.54
CA GLY A 156 -5.75 -3.07 -1.39
C GLY A 156 -5.99 -3.50 -2.84
N SER A 157 -4.97 -3.30 -3.67
CA SER A 157 -4.86 -3.86 -5.03
C SER A 157 -6.06 -3.60 -5.93
N SER A 158 -6.75 -2.47 -5.77
CA SER A 158 -7.94 -2.09 -6.57
C SER A 158 -9.13 -3.06 -6.44
N VAL A 159 -9.16 -3.94 -5.43
CA VAL A 159 -10.33 -4.76 -5.14
C VAL A 159 -11.47 -3.87 -4.66
N GLY A 160 -12.64 -4.02 -5.28
CA GLY A 160 -13.79 -3.15 -4.99
C GLY A 160 -13.62 -1.71 -5.45
N LEU A 161 -12.84 -1.46 -6.53
CA LEU A 161 -12.72 -0.17 -7.18
C LEU A 161 -13.50 -0.21 -8.50
N HIS A 162 -14.39 0.77 -8.69
CA HIS A 162 -15.16 0.96 -9.91
C HIS A 162 -15.03 2.41 -10.42
N VAL A 163 -14.85 2.55 -11.73
CA VAL A 163 -14.94 3.83 -12.43
C VAL A 163 -16.19 3.79 -13.31
N LEU A 164 -17.19 4.59 -12.98
CA LEU A 164 -18.51 4.54 -13.61
C LEU A 164 -18.80 5.78 -14.42
N HIS A 165 -19.21 5.57 -15.67
CA HIS A 165 -19.65 6.63 -16.57
C HIS A 165 -21.19 6.76 -16.61
N GLU A 166 -21.91 5.67 -16.29
CA GLU A 166 -23.35 5.59 -16.40
C GLU A 166 -24.02 5.62 -15.03
N LYS A 167 -24.93 6.58 -14.85
CA LYS A 167 -25.65 6.80 -13.60
C LYS A 167 -26.49 5.58 -13.19
N ASP A 168 -27.06 4.88 -14.16
CA ASP A 168 -27.96 3.74 -13.91
C ASP A 168 -27.27 2.58 -13.22
N ARG A 169 -25.92 2.47 -13.34
CA ARG A 169 -25.09 1.47 -12.68
C ARG A 169 -24.73 1.79 -11.23
N LEU A 170 -24.93 3.04 -10.79
CA LEU A 170 -24.49 3.49 -9.45
C LEU A 170 -25.12 2.66 -8.33
N ARG A 171 -26.42 2.34 -8.45
CA ARG A 171 -27.15 1.62 -7.42
C ARG A 171 -26.59 0.20 -7.25
N ASP A 172 -26.44 -0.53 -8.34
CA ASP A 172 -25.97 -1.92 -8.33
C ASP A 172 -24.54 -2.01 -7.78
N VAL A 173 -23.66 -1.09 -8.19
CA VAL A 173 -22.28 -1.03 -7.70
C VAL A 173 -22.20 -0.64 -6.23
N LEU A 174 -23.03 0.28 -5.76
CA LEU A 174 -23.08 0.61 -4.33
C LEU A 174 -23.60 -0.58 -3.50
N GLU A 175 -24.58 -1.33 -3.97
CA GLU A 175 -25.05 -2.56 -3.32
C GLU A 175 -23.93 -3.61 -3.23
N GLU A 176 -23.18 -3.82 -4.33
CA GLU A 176 -22.02 -4.70 -4.37
C GLU A 176 -20.94 -4.28 -3.36
N LEU A 177 -20.56 -2.99 -3.34
CA LEU A 177 -19.55 -2.46 -2.43
C LEU A 177 -19.98 -2.50 -0.97
N PHE A 178 -21.25 -2.23 -0.67
CA PHE A 178 -21.79 -2.35 0.68
C PHE A 178 -21.94 -3.81 1.15
N ALA A 179 -21.89 -4.79 0.24
CA ALA A 179 -21.77 -6.19 0.64
C ALA A 179 -20.34 -6.52 1.12
N LEU A 180 -19.33 -5.76 0.66
CA LEU A 180 -17.93 -5.96 1.04
C LEU A 180 -17.52 -5.16 2.29
N ASP A 181 -18.02 -3.93 2.45
CA ASP A 181 -17.69 -3.05 3.59
C ASP A 181 -18.92 -2.22 4.01
N ASN A 182 -18.95 -1.79 5.27
CA ASN A 182 -19.99 -0.87 5.79
C ASN A 182 -19.77 0.58 5.36
N VAL A 183 -18.65 0.87 4.70
CA VAL A 183 -18.26 2.18 4.21
C VAL A 183 -17.83 2.08 2.75
N VAL A 184 -18.31 3.00 1.93
CA VAL A 184 -17.87 3.18 0.54
C VAL A 184 -17.35 4.61 0.41
N MET A 185 -16.21 4.79 -0.25
CA MET A 185 -15.69 6.10 -0.61
C MET A 185 -16.02 6.36 -2.08
N ALA A 186 -16.66 7.49 -2.34
CA ALA A 186 -16.85 8.04 -3.67
C ALA A 186 -15.89 9.21 -3.87
N GLU A 187 -15.28 9.31 -5.05
CA GLU A 187 -14.35 10.39 -5.40
C GLU A 187 -14.66 10.94 -6.79
N GLU A 188 -14.28 12.20 -7.00
CA GLU A 188 -14.17 12.72 -8.36
C GLU A 188 -13.09 11.93 -9.15
N PHE A 189 -13.34 11.72 -10.42
CA PHE A 189 -12.35 11.12 -11.30
C PHE A 189 -11.29 12.16 -11.68
N VAL A 190 -10.03 11.85 -11.43
CA VAL A 190 -8.89 12.70 -11.79
C VAL A 190 -8.18 12.06 -13.00
N ALA A 191 -8.27 12.73 -14.14
CA ALA A 191 -7.52 12.32 -15.33
C ALA A 191 -6.06 12.76 -15.25
N GLY A 192 -5.14 11.89 -15.68
CA GLY A 192 -3.71 12.20 -15.66
C GLY A 192 -2.82 10.97 -15.78
N ARG A 193 -1.53 11.19 -15.53
CA ARG A 193 -0.48 10.16 -15.53
C ARG A 193 -0.30 9.62 -14.12
N GLU A 194 -0.21 8.30 -13.98
CA GLU A 194 0.02 7.68 -12.69
C GLU A 194 1.53 7.64 -12.37
N LEU A 195 1.89 8.22 -11.23
CA LEU A 195 3.27 8.31 -10.73
C LEU A 195 3.33 7.76 -9.32
N THR A 196 4.46 7.16 -8.96
CA THR A 196 4.69 6.75 -7.59
C THR A 196 5.98 7.35 -7.04
N GLY A 197 5.95 7.73 -5.76
CA GLY A 197 7.10 8.26 -5.04
C GLY A 197 7.44 7.41 -3.83
N GLY A 198 8.57 6.70 -3.91
CA GLY A 198 9.12 5.93 -2.81
C GLY A 198 9.86 6.79 -1.79
N VAL A 199 9.79 6.41 -0.53
CA VAL A 199 10.54 7.03 0.58
C VAL A 199 11.23 5.94 1.38
N LEU A 200 12.51 6.14 1.70
CA LEU A 200 13.26 5.35 2.66
C LEU A 200 13.60 6.24 3.86
N ASP A 201 13.45 5.70 5.06
CA ASP A 201 13.68 6.41 6.31
C ASP A 201 14.33 5.51 7.36
N GLY A 202 15.06 6.10 8.30
CA GLY A 202 15.72 5.38 9.39
C GLY A 202 17.24 5.39 9.33
N LYS A 203 17.85 4.76 10.33
CA LYS A 203 19.30 4.83 10.60
C LYS A 203 20.17 4.35 9.43
N ALA A 204 19.71 3.35 8.67
CA ALA A 204 20.47 2.81 7.54
C ALA A 204 20.64 3.82 6.40
N TRP A 205 19.79 4.82 6.30
CA TRP A 205 19.76 5.79 5.21
C TRP A 205 20.31 7.17 5.62
N GLY A 206 20.60 7.35 6.92
CA GLY A 206 21.14 8.61 7.49
C GLY A 206 20.11 9.75 7.58
N ALA A 207 19.26 9.89 6.59
CA ALA A 207 18.16 10.86 6.54
C ALA A 207 17.00 10.29 5.73
N THR A 208 15.81 10.90 5.86
CA THR A 208 14.67 10.53 5.00
C THR A 208 15.01 10.81 3.53
N LEU A 209 14.99 9.76 2.71
CA LEU A 209 15.39 9.79 1.30
C LEU A 209 14.16 9.63 0.42
N ALA A 210 13.89 10.62 -0.43
CA ALA A 210 12.95 10.49 -1.52
C ALA A 210 13.61 9.80 -2.72
N LEU A 211 13.05 8.70 -3.18
CA LEU A 211 13.55 7.95 -4.34
C LEU A 211 13.13 8.61 -5.66
N PRO A 212 13.78 8.26 -6.79
CA PRO A 212 13.29 8.59 -8.12
C PRO A 212 11.84 8.16 -8.31
N LEU A 213 11.07 8.96 -9.05
CA LEU A 213 9.67 8.63 -9.34
C LEU A 213 9.59 7.52 -10.38
N VAL A 214 8.58 6.68 -10.26
CA VAL A 214 8.22 5.69 -11.29
C VAL A 214 6.90 6.12 -11.93
N GLU A 215 6.85 6.16 -13.27
CA GLU A 215 5.60 6.30 -14.01
C GLU A 215 5.06 4.92 -14.35
N VAL A 216 3.76 4.75 -14.13
CA VAL A 216 3.05 3.52 -14.43
C VAL A 216 1.99 3.80 -15.50
N THR A 217 2.08 3.13 -16.64
CA THR A 217 1.11 3.24 -17.72
C THR A 217 0.49 1.89 -17.98
N PRO A 218 -0.80 1.67 -17.70
CA PRO A 218 -1.52 0.46 -18.10
C PRO A 218 -1.48 0.28 -19.62
N VAL A 219 -1.31 -0.96 -20.11
CA VAL A 219 -1.22 -1.23 -21.56
C VAL A 219 -2.61 -1.42 -22.17
N ASP A 220 -3.43 -2.31 -21.60
CA ASP A 220 -4.74 -2.69 -22.14
C ASP A 220 -5.91 -2.32 -21.20
N GLU A 221 -5.63 -1.66 -20.09
CA GLU A 221 -6.63 -1.31 -19.08
C GLU A 221 -6.79 0.23 -18.99
N PRO A 222 -7.99 0.72 -18.70
CA PRO A 222 -8.23 2.17 -18.62
C PRO A 222 -7.58 2.85 -17.40
N TYR A 223 -7.15 2.07 -16.40
CA TYR A 223 -6.44 2.52 -15.19
C TYR A 223 -5.66 1.35 -14.59
N PHE A 224 -4.74 1.65 -13.65
CA PHE A 224 -3.87 0.66 -13.00
C PHE A 224 -4.65 -0.19 -11.97
N ASN A 225 -5.46 -1.12 -12.49
CA ASN A 225 -6.28 -2.05 -11.72
C ASN A 225 -5.48 -3.28 -11.26
N PHE A 226 -6.15 -4.23 -10.58
CA PHE A 226 -5.53 -5.47 -10.09
C PHE A 226 -4.81 -6.24 -11.20
N LYS A 227 -5.44 -6.39 -12.37
CA LYS A 227 -4.85 -7.10 -13.51
C LYS A 227 -3.59 -6.39 -14.01
N ALA A 228 -3.63 -5.05 -14.15
CA ALA A 228 -2.48 -4.26 -14.56
C ALA A 228 -1.34 -4.30 -13.52
N LYS A 229 -1.66 -4.43 -12.22
CA LYS A 229 -0.65 -4.49 -11.14
C LYS A 229 0.11 -5.82 -11.08
N TYR A 230 -0.52 -6.94 -11.42
CA TYR A 230 0.03 -8.27 -11.14
C TYR A 230 0.17 -9.19 -12.37
N THR A 231 -0.18 -8.71 -13.56
CA THR A 231 0.04 -9.45 -14.80
C THR A 231 1.30 -8.91 -15.50
N VAL A 232 2.26 -9.77 -15.73
CA VAL A 232 3.51 -9.41 -16.42
C VAL A 232 3.20 -8.80 -17.78
N GLY A 233 3.70 -7.58 -18.04
CA GLY A 233 3.49 -6.86 -19.29
C GLY A 233 2.14 -6.12 -19.41
N ALA A 234 1.26 -6.16 -18.41
CA ALA A 234 -0.02 -5.43 -18.41
C ALA A 234 0.13 -3.94 -18.04
N ALA A 235 1.29 -3.54 -17.55
CA ALA A 235 1.67 -2.15 -17.35
C ALA A 235 3.10 -1.91 -17.84
N ARG A 236 3.36 -0.71 -18.32
CA ARG A 236 4.70 -0.20 -18.63
C ARG A 236 5.13 0.69 -17.47
N GLU A 237 6.26 0.36 -16.88
CA GLU A 237 6.88 1.11 -15.78
C GLU A 237 8.15 1.80 -16.30
N VAL A 238 8.31 3.07 -15.97
CA VAL A 238 9.47 3.87 -16.38
C VAL A 238 10.07 4.55 -15.15
N CYS A 239 11.32 4.21 -14.83
CA CYS A 239 12.10 4.82 -13.77
C CYS A 239 13.46 5.29 -14.33
N PRO A 240 13.86 6.57 -14.16
CA PRO A 240 13.09 7.65 -13.58
C PRO A 240 11.92 8.06 -14.50
N ALA A 241 10.82 8.47 -13.90
CA ALA A 241 9.64 8.95 -14.65
C ALA A 241 10.02 10.17 -15.52
N PRO A 242 9.57 10.24 -16.80
CA PRO A 242 9.86 11.36 -17.69
C PRO A 242 9.00 12.58 -17.34
N VAL A 243 9.32 13.21 -16.22
CA VAL A 243 8.66 14.40 -15.64
C VAL A 243 9.68 15.51 -15.48
N ALA A 244 9.26 16.76 -15.68
CA ALA A 244 10.12 17.92 -15.51
C ALA A 244 10.76 17.97 -14.10
N PRO A 245 12.03 18.38 -13.97
CA PRO A 245 12.76 18.35 -12.68
C PRO A 245 12.03 19.04 -11.53
N GLU A 246 11.36 20.16 -11.79
CA GLU A 246 10.62 20.94 -10.79
C GLU A 246 9.40 20.16 -10.27
N LEU A 247 8.68 19.46 -11.16
CA LEU A 247 7.55 18.61 -10.80
C LEU A 247 8.03 17.35 -10.08
N THR A 248 9.13 16.73 -10.54
CA THR A 248 9.77 15.60 -9.86
C THR A 248 10.10 15.98 -8.42
N ALA A 249 10.82 17.07 -8.20
CA ALA A 249 11.18 17.54 -6.86
C ALA A 249 9.93 17.88 -6.01
N ARG A 250 8.86 18.40 -6.63
CA ARG A 250 7.60 18.67 -5.94
C ARG A 250 6.92 17.39 -5.47
N ILE A 251 6.80 16.36 -6.33
CA ILE A 251 6.17 15.08 -6.01
C ILE A 251 6.99 14.33 -4.96
N GLN A 252 8.32 14.32 -5.08
CA GLN A 252 9.22 13.76 -4.06
C GLN A 252 9.01 14.40 -2.69
N ARG A 253 8.91 15.74 -2.62
CA ARG A 253 8.59 16.44 -1.35
C ARG A 253 7.21 16.09 -0.81
N LEU A 254 6.21 15.88 -1.68
CA LEU A 254 4.88 15.44 -1.27
C LEU A 254 4.90 14.00 -0.76
N SER A 255 5.70 13.10 -1.36
CA SER A 255 5.88 11.72 -0.87
C SER A 255 6.49 11.69 0.52
N VAL A 256 7.56 12.46 0.76
CA VAL A 256 8.15 12.60 2.10
C VAL A 256 7.15 13.22 3.07
N ARG A 257 6.40 14.23 2.65
CA ARG A 257 5.37 14.86 3.50
C ARG A 257 4.25 13.88 3.86
N ALA A 258 3.82 13.04 2.91
CA ALA A 258 2.82 12.00 3.17
C ALA A 258 3.34 10.95 4.16
N HIS A 259 4.57 10.48 3.96
CA HIS A 259 5.26 9.57 4.86
C HIS A 259 5.28 10.11 6.31
N VAL A 260 5.74 11.34 6.48
CA VAL A 260 5.84 11.99 7.81
C VAL A 260 4.46 12.28 8.40
N ALA A 261 3.52 12.78 7.60
CA ALA A 261 2.17 13.12 8.06
C ALA A 261 1.38 11.93 8.57
N LEU A 262 1.55 10.76 7.96
CA LEU A 262 0.94 9.51 8.41
C LEU A 262 1.70 8.84 9.55
N GLY A 263 2.89 9.34 9.92
CA GLY A 263 3.76 8.72 10.92
C GLY A 263 4.45 7.44 10.43
N CYS A 264 4.61 7.28 9.12
CA CYS A 264 5.33 6.15 8.56
C CYS A 264 6.79 6.14 9.00
N ARG A 265 7.39 4.94 9.06
CA ARG A 265 8.83 4.74 9.33
C ARG A 265 9.40 3.66 8.43
N GLY A 266 10.72 3.68 8.26
CA GLY A 266 11.46 2.70 7.48
C GLY A 266 11.30 2.92 5.98
N PHE A 267 10.10 2.74 5.46
CA PHE A 267 9.80 2.91 4.04
C PHE A 267 8.31 3.10 3.78
N SER A 268 7.98 3.73 2.66
CA SER A 268 6.62 3.82 2.13
C SER A 268 6.64 4.17 0.65
N ARG A 269 5.50 4.01 -0.04
CA ARG A 269 5.28 4.46 -1.41
C ARG A 269 3.96 5.21 -1.49
N THR A 270 3.99 6.45 -1.95
CA THR A 270 2.77 7.23 -2.20
C THR A 270 2.48 7.30 -3.69
N ASP A 271 1.26 6.96 -4.06
CA ASP A 271 0.79 6.93 -5.44
C ASP A 271 0.04 8.23 -5.76
N PHE A 272 0.28 8.79 -6.96
CA PHE A 272 -0.24 10.09 -7.42
C PHE A 272 -0.82 10.01 -8.82
N ILE A 273 -1.80 10.86 -9.11
CA ILE A 273 -2.14 11.25 -10.48
C ILE A 273 -1.53 12.63 -10.75
N LEU A 274 -0.71 12.75 -11.78
CA LEU A 274 -0.23 14.02 -12.29
C LEU A 274 -1.19 14.48 -13.40
N THR A 275 -1.99 15.52 -13.12
CA THR A 275 -2.94 16.09 -14.08
C THR A 275 -2.22 16.81 -15.22
N GLU A 276 -2.92 17.08 -16.33
CA GLU A 276 -2.36 17.80 -17.50
C GLU A 276 -1.87 19.21 -17.14
N ASP A 277 -2.53 19.88 -16.19
CA ASP A 277 -2.13 21.20 -15.69
C ASP A 277 -1.00 21.14 -14.64
N GLY A 278 -0.37 19.97 -14.44
CA GLY A 278 0.80 19.78 -13.59
C GLY A 278 0.50 19.75 -12.09
N ARG A 279 -0.73 19.41 -11.68
CA ARG A 279 -1.07 19.19 -10.28
C ARG A 279 -0.91 17.73 -9.89
N PRO A 280 -0.04 17.38 -8.92
CA PRO A 280 0.01 16.04 -8.34
C PRO A 280 -1.11 15.88 -7.33
N ILE A 281 -1.95 14.85 -7.50
CA ILE A 281 -3.06 14.47 -6.63
C ILE A 281 -2.73 13.14 -5.98
N ALA A 282 -2.55 13.11 -4.66
CA ALA A 282 -2.24 11.88 -3.94
C ALA A 282 -3.47 10.95 -3.87
N LEU A 283 -3.26 9.68 -4.14
CA LEU A 283 -4.27 8.62 -4.09
C LEU A 283 -4.23 7.88 -2.75
N GLU A 284 -3.08 7.32 -2.43
CA GLU A 284 -2.85 6.49 -1.23
C GLU A 284 -1.36 6.40 -0.90
N THR A 285 -1.03 5.96 0.32
CA THR A 285 0.32 5.57 0.72
C THR A 285 0.32 4.11 1.16
N ASN A 286 1.20 3.32 0.56
CA ASN A 286 1.42 1.92 0.89
C ASN A 286 2.57 1.82 1.90
N THR A 287 2.32 1.22 3.06
CA THR A 287 3.31 1.06 4.14
C THR A 287 4.16 -0.20 3.98
N ILE A 288 3.68 -1.19 3.22
CA ILE A 288 4.46 -2.36 2.79
C ILE A 288 4.30 -2.51 1.27
N PRO A 289 4.95 -1.65 0.47
CA PRO A 289 4.89 -1.76 -0.99
C PRO A 289 5.51 -3.07 -1.46
N GLY A 290 5.18 -3.51 -2.69
CA GLY A 290 5.74 -4.73 -3.27
C GLY A 290 7.27 -4.79 -3.19
N LEU A 291 7.81 -5.96 -2.85
CA LEU A 291 9.22 -6.21 -2.56
C LEU A 291 9.78 -7.37 -3.39
N THR A 292 9.40 -7.45 -4.66
CA THR A 292 10.14 -8.22 -5.66
C THR A 292 11.10 -7.28 -6.38
N GLU A 293 12.14 -7.81 -7.02
CA GLU A 293 13.13 -6.99 -7.76
C GLU A 293 12.48 -6.09 -8.83
N THR A 294 11.36 -6.54 -9.40
CA THR A 294 10.58 -5.80 -10.40
C THR A 294 9.47 -4.90 -9.80
N SER A 295 9.34 -4.83 -8.47
CA SER A 295 8.36 -3.95 -7.82
C SER A 295 8.82 -2.50 -7.85
N LEU A 296 7.87 -1.56 -7.81
CA LEU A 296 8.10 -0.12 -8.01
C LEU A 296 9.08 0.50 -6.99
N LEU A 297 9.02 0.11 -5.71
CA LEU A 297 9.95 0.62 -4.69
C LEU A 297 11.38 0.11 -4.91
N PRO A 298 11.64 -1.20 -5.11
CA PRO A 298 12.95 -1.70 -5.51
C PRO A 298 13.51 -1.11 -6.79
N GLN A 299 12.70 -0.91 -7.84
CA GLN A 299 13.12 -0.24 -9.08
C GLN A 299 13.60 1.20 -8.80
N ALA A 300 12.83 1.97 -8.03
CA ALA A 300 13.19 3.32 -7.64
C ALA A 300 14.46 3.36 -6.78
N ALA A 301 14.66 2.37 -5.89
CA ALA A 301 15.88 2.25 -5.10
C ALA A 301 17.10 1.93 -5.97
N ALA A 302 16.96 1.01 -6.93
CA ALA A 302 18.03 0.66 -7.87
C ALA A 302 18.47 1.87 -8.70
N GLU A 303 17.53 2.68 -9.19
CA GLU A 303 17.81 3.94 -9.90
C GLU A 303 18.53 4.97 -9.01
N ALA A 304 18.28 4.95 -7.69
CA ALA A 304 19.01 5.75 -6.70
C ALA A 304 20.38 5.15 -6.33
N GLY A 305 20.80 4.04 -6.94
CA GLY A 305 22.08 3.36 -6.66
C GLY A 305 22.03 2.38 -5.47
N ILE A 306 20.84 2.06 -4.97
CA ILE A 306 20.64 1.11 -3.85
C ILE A 306 20.19 -0.23 -4.46
N CYS A 307 21.08 -1.21 -4.51
CA CYS A 307 20.74 -2.53 -5.04
C CYS A 307 19.74 -3.27 -4.12
N PHE A 308 19.03 -4.26 -4.63
CA PHE A 308 17.98 -4.95 -3.88
C PHE A 308 18.47 -5.62 -2.59
N PRO A 309 19.65 -6.29 -2.54
CA PRO A 309 20.23 -6.77 -1.29
C PRO A 309 20.46 -5.67 -0.24
N ASP A 310 20.99 -4.52 -0.67
CA ASP A 310 21.24 -3.37 0.22
C ASP A 310 19.93 -2.74 0.72
N LEU A 311 18.91 -2.68 -0.14
CA LEU A 311 17.58 -2.20 0.22
C LEU A 311 16.98 -3.07 1.34
N VAL A 312 16.95 -4.39 1.15
CA VAL A 312 16.36 -5.33 2.12
C VAL A 312 17.16 -5.32 3.44
N ALA A 313 18.50 -5.35 3.37
CA ALA A 313 19.38 -5.24 4.53
C ALA A 313 19.18 -3.91 5.28
N GLY A 314 19.08 -2.81 4.55
CA GLY A 314 18.83 -1.48 5.11
C GLY A 314 17.47 -1.38 5.82
N MET A 315 16.43 -2.02 5.28
CA MET A 315 15.13 -2.12 5.95
C MET A 315 15.24 -2.84 7.30
N VAL A 316 15.99 -3.95 7.36
CA VAL A 316 16.23 -4.69 8.60
C VAL A 316 17.03 -3.85 9.60
N ARG A 317 18.15 -3.25 9.19
CA ARG A 317 18.99 -2.39 10.05
C ARG A 317 18.24 -1.17 10.60
N SER A 318 17.26 -0.64 9.84
CA SER A 318 16.44 0.49 10.29
C SER A 318 15.39 0.10 11.32
N ALA A 319 15.11 -1.20 11.49
CA ALA A 319 14.17 -1.70 12.49
C ALA A 319 14.85 -2.11 13.81
N LEU A 320 16.17 -2.29 13.79
CA LEU A 320 17.03 -2.54 14.95
C LEU A 320 17.57 -1.22 15.53
#